data_1a2dee4846d20307c63750e2db3e6024
#
_entry.id   1a2dee4846d20307c63750e2db3e6024
#
_cell.length_a   1.000
_cell.length_b   1.000
_cell.length_c   1.000
_cell.angle_alpha   90.00
_cell.angle_beta   90.00
_cell.angle_gamma   90.00
#
_symmetry.space_group_name_H-M   'P 1'
#
loop_
_entity.id
_entity.type
_entity.pdbx_description
1 polymer ?
#
loop_
_entity_poly.entity_id
_entity_poly.type
_entity_poly.pdbx_seq_one_letter_code
_entity_poly.pdbx_strand_id
1 'polypeptide(L)'
;KLPNKILLSGEKGIGKSTLAYHIVNYFLSDDEDFSYDIKNFAINPENKSFKLIINKSNPNFISIDINDDKKSIDINQIRNLIITLNKSSFNNKPRFVHIDNIEFLNINSVNALLKILEEPNNNIHFILINNNKRILPTLKSRCLNFKIQLSSSQSFEITNQILNDNFMNLINEDLINNYSTPG
;
A
#
# COMPACT_ATOMS: atom_id res chain seq x y z
N LYS A 1 16.36 0.88 9.60
CA LYS A 1 15.48 2.07 9.60
C LYS A 1 14.64 2.04 8.34
N LEU A 2 13.32 2.20 8.45
CA LEU A 2 12.42 2.22 7.30
C LEU A 2 12.65 3.53 6.49
N PRO A 3 12.78 3.44 5.16
CA PRO A 3 12.82 4.65 4.32
C PRO A 3 11.54 5.46 4.43
N ASN A 4 11.66 6.78 4.33
CA ASN A 4 10.49 7.66 4.44
C ASN A 4 9.61 7.69 3.17
N LYS A 5 10.15 7.22 2.03
CA LYS A 5 9.47 7.27 0.72
C LYS A 5 9.72 5.96 -0.01
N ILE A 6 8.74 5.09 -0.01
CA ILE A 6 8.76 3.77 -0.65
C ILE A 6 7.79 3.78 -1.83
N LEU A 7 8.24 3.27 -2.96
CA LEU A 7 7.42 3.00 -4.13
C LEU A 7 7.42 1.50 -4.40
N LEU A 8 6.27 0.85 -4.27
CA LEU A 8 6.06 -0.54 -4.64
C LEU A 8 5.51 -0.59 -6.07
N SER A 9 6.30 -1.13 -6.99
CA SER A 9 5.94 -1.22 -8.41
C SER A 9 5.80 -2.69 -8.83
N GLY A 10 4.78 -3.01 -9.61
CA GLY A 10 4.52 -4.36 -10.10
C GLY A 10 3.10 -4.49 -10.65
N GLU A 11 2.74 -5.64 -11.16
CA GLU A 11 1.42 -5.89 -11.73
C GLU A 11 0.31 -5.71 -10.68
N LYS A 12 -0.89 -5.38 -11.14
CA LYS A 12 -2.06 -5.31 -10.26
C LYS A 12 -2.36 -6.71 -9.72
N GLY A 13 -2.78 -6.81 -8.45
CA GLY A 13 -3.17 -8.08 -7.85
C GLY A 13 -2.06 -8.93 -7.24
N ILE A 14 -0.78 -8.53 -7.32
CA ILE A 14 0.35 -9.31 -6.75
C ILE A 14 0.58 -9.08 -5.25
N GLY A 15 -0.36 -8.46 -4.52
CA GLY A 15 -0.26 -8.28 -3.07
C GLY A 15 0.52 -7.06 -2.58
N LYS A 16 0.76 -6.03 -3.42
CA LYS A 16 1.51 -4.81 -3.00
C LYS A 16 0.86 -4.08 -1.84
N SER A 17 -0.47 -3.89 -1.89
CA SER A 17 -1.23 -3.26 -0.80
C SER A 17 -1.21 -4.14 0.45
N THR A 18 -1.33 -5.45 0.31
CA THR A 18 -1.18 -6.40 1.41
C THR A 18 0.17 -6.23 2.10
N LEU A 19 1.27 -6.20 1.33
CA LEU A 19 2.61 -5.95 1.85
C LEU A 19 2.69 -4.60 2.59
N ALA A 20 2.07 -3.55 2.04
CA ALA A 20 2.02 -2.23 2.70
C ALA A 20 1.30 -2.31 4.06
N TYR A 21 0.17 -3.02 4.15
CA TYR A 21 -0.54 -3.22 5.42
C TYR A 21 0.29 -4.02 6.43
N HIS A 22 1.04 -5.04 6.00
CA HIS A 22 1.95 -5.78 6.87
C HIS A 22 3.06 -4.88 7.43
N ILE A 23 3.69 -4.05 6.58
CA ILE A 23 4.71 -3.09 7.01
C ILE A 23 4.13 -2.12 8.04
N VAL A 24 2.97 -1.52 7.75
CA VAL A 24 2.31 -0.57 8.64
C VAL A 24 1.97 -1.21 9.99
N ASN A 25 1.38 -2.42 9.96
CA ASN A 25 1.00 -3.13 11.18
C ASN A 25 2.22 -3.47 12.02
N TYR A 26 3.31 -3.93 11.43
CA TYR A 26 4.56 -4.20 12.13
C TYR A 26 5.03 -3.01 12.99
N PHE A 27 4.97 -1.78 12.44
CA PHE A 27 5.43 -0.59 13.16
C PHE A 27 4.38 -0.02 14.13
N LEU A 28 3.10 -0.19 13.86
CA LEU A 28 2.06 0.38 14.70
C LEU A 28 1.67 -0.51 15.88
N SER A 29 1.91 -1.82 15.79
CA SER A 29 1.53 -2.79 16.81
C SER A 29 2.65 -3.22 17.77
N ASP A 30 3.82 -2.63 17.66
CA ASP A 30 5.02 -3.06 18.39
C ASP A 30 4.84 -3.08 19.93
N ASP A 31 3.97 -2.24 20.47
CA ASP A 31 3.65 -2.12 21.90
C ASP A 31 2.26 -2.71 22.27
N GLU A 32 1.68 -3.54 21.42
CA GLU A 32 0.37 -4.15 21.63
C GLU A 32 0.47 -5.63 22.04
N ASP A 33 -0.50 -6.10 22.85
CA ASP A 33 -0.56 -7.50 23.32
C ASP A 33 -0.59 -8.50 22.15
N PHE A 34 -1.26 -8.14 21.04
CA PHE A 34 -1.33 -8.91 19.80
C PHE A 34 -0.48 -8.25 18.72
N SER A 35 0.80 -8.06 18.97
CA SER A 35 1.73 -7.46 18.01
C SER A 35 1.87 -8.30 16.72
N TYR A 36 2.47 -7.70 15.70
CA TYR A 36 2.75 -8.38 14.43
C TYR A 36 3.64 -9.62 14.63
N ASP A 37 3.22 -10.76 14.10
CA ASP A 37 4.03 -11.99 14.13
C ASP A 37 5.08 -11.97 13.03
N ILE A 38 6.31 -11.60 13.40
CA ILE A 38 7.42 -11.53 12.45
C ILE A 38 7.91 -12.90 12.00
N LYS A 39 7.67 -13.97 12.78
CA LYS A 39 8.12 -15.32 12.42
C LYS A 39 7.26 -15.93 11.32
N ASN A 40 5.96 -15.70 11.41
CA ASN A 40 4.99 -16.21 10.46
C ASN A 40 4.54 -15.16 9.43
N PHE A 41 5.08 -13.93 9.49
CA PHE A 41 4.65 -12.81 8.67
C PHE A 41 3.13 -12.59 8.70
N ALA A 42 2.53 -12.66 9.88
CA ALA A 42 1.10 -12.64 10.07
C ALA A 42 0.63 -11.44 10.91
N ILE A 43 -0.50 -10.88 10.50
CA ILE A 43 -1.24 -9.88 11.27
C ILE A 43 -2.26 -10.63 12.12
N ASN A 44 -2.23 -10.42 13.44
CA ASN A 44 -3.25 -10.98 14.32
C ASN A 44 -4.57 -10.19 14.16
N PRO A 45 -5.72 -10.84 13.88
CA PRO A 45 -7.01 -10.16 13.77
C PRO A 45 -7.44 -9.39 15.04
N GLU A 46 -6.96 -9.82 16.21
CA GLU A 46 -7.25 -9.15 17.49
C GLU A 46 -6.39 -7.90 17.72
N ASN A 47 -5.41 -7.63 16.86
CA ASN A 47 -4.54 -6.48 16.92
C ASN A 47 -5.33 -5.16 16.86
N LYS A 48 -5.14 -4.30 17.83
CA LYS A 48 -5.87 -3.02 17.95
C LYS A 48 -5.59 -2.09 16.77
N SER A 49 -4.31 -1.93 16.42
CA SER A 49 -3.92 -1.08 15.28
C SER A 49 -4.51 -1.59 13.98
N PHE A 50 -4.55 -2.91 13.78
CA PHE A 50 -5.17 -3.52 12.59
C PHE A 50 -6.67 -3.23 12.51
N LYS A 51 -7.41 -3.45 13.62
CA LYS A 51 -8.85 -3.12 13.70
C LYS A 51 -9.12 -1.65 13.37
N LEU A 52 -8.29 -0.74 13.88
CA LEU A 52 -8.42 0.69 13.59
C LEU A 52 -8.08 1.03 12.13
N ILE A 53 -7.12 0.34 11.51
CA ILE A 53 -6.76 0.51 10.10
C ILE A 53 -7.92 0.07 9.20
N ILE A 54 -8.47 -1.12 9.42
CA ILE A 54 -9.62 -1.64 8.64
C ILE A 54 -10.82 -0.69 8.75
N ASN A 55 -11.08 -0.16 9.95
CA ASN A 55 -12.18 0.79 10.19
C ASN A 55 -11.84 2.23 9.74
N LYS A 56 -10.70 2.46 9.06
CA LYS A 56 -10.24 3.78 8.58
C LYS A 56 -10.19 4.85 9.70
N SER A 57 -9.93 4.45 10.94
CA SER A 57 -9.95 5.31 12.14
C SER A 57 -8.60 5.41 12.85
N ASN A 58 -7.56 4.79 12.32
CA ASN A 58 -6.22 4.86 12.91
C ASN A 58 -5.61 6.25 12.69
N PRO A 59 -5.23 7.02 13.74
CA PRO A 59 -4.70 8.36 13.59
C PRO A 59 -3.30 8.41 12.95
N ASN A 60 -2.59 7.28 12.93
CA ASN A 60 -1.25 7.15 12.38
C ASN A 60 -1.24 6.54 10.97
N PHE A 61 -2.40 6.23 10.40
CA PHE A 61 -2.52 5.65 9.06
C PHE A 61 -3.53 6.40 8.21
N ILE A 62 -3.08 6.88 7.05
CA ILE A 62 -3.92 7.56 6.07
C ILE A 62 -3.82 6.78 4.77
N SER A 63 -4.95 6.28 4.26
CA SER A 63 -5.03 5.62 2.97
C SER A 63 -5.75 6.50 1.96
N ILE A 64 -5.16 6.62 0.77
CA ILE A 64 -5.73 7.32 -0.38
C ILE A 64 -5.78 6.35 -1.54
N ASP A 65 -6.93 6.33 -2.21
CA ASP A 65 -7.16 5.60 -3.44
C ASP A 65 -8.15 6.37 -4.32
N ILE A 66 -8.46 5.85 -5.49
CA ILE A 66 -9.51 6.35 -6.36
C ILE A 66 -10.85 6.17 -5.64
N ASN A 67 -11.64 7.23 -5.55
CA ASN A 67 -13.01 7.13 -5.04
C ASN A 67 -13.90 6.37 -6.03
N ASP A 68 -14.89 5.63 -5.55
CA ASP A 68 -15.77 4.76 -6.36
C ASP A 68 -16.47 5.49 -7.52
N ASP A 69 -16.75 6.78 -7.34
CA ASP A 69 -17.40 7.66 -8.31
C ASP A 69 -16.44 8.40 -9.24
N LYS A 70 -15.11 8.20 -9.11
CA LYS A 70 -14.08 8.94 -9.85
C LYS A 70 -13.14 8.03 -10.64
N LYS A 71 -12.51 8.62 -11.66
CA LYS A 71 -11.51 7.95 -12.51
C LYS A 71 -10.08 8.31 -12.14
N SER A 72 -9.90 9.18 -11.16
CA SER A 72 -8.57 9.67 -10.75
C SER A 72 -8.56 10.11 -9.30
N ILE A 73 -7.37 10.10 -8.69
CA ILE A 73 -7.10 10.71 -7.40
C ILE A 73 -7.00 12.21 -7.62
N ASP A 74 -7.92 12.97 -7.05
CA ASP A 74 -7.98 14.41 -7.26
C ASP A 74 -7.12 15.21 -6.27
N ILE A 75 -6.93 16.49 -6.60
CA ILE A 75 -6.11 17.38 -5.80
C ILE A 75 -6.66 17.62 -4.38
N ASN A 76 -7.97 17.50 -4.17
CA ASN A 76 -8.57 17.75 -2.86
C ASN A 76 -8.22 16.63 -1.88
N GLN A 77 -8.10 15.37 -2.37
CA GLN A 77 -7.61 14.25 -1.54
C GLN A 77 -6.17 14.54 -1.05
N ILE A 78 -5.30 15.03 -1.92
CA ILE A 78 -3.92 15.38 -1.55
C ILE A 78 -3.87 16.62 -0.66
N ARG A 79 -4.70 17.63 -0.90
CA ARG A 79 -4.80 18.81 -0.02
C ARG A 79 -5.27 18.43 1.39
N ASN A 80 -6.27 17.57 1.51
CA ASN A 80 -6.75 17.06 2.79
C ASN A 80 -5.67 16.25 3.52
N LEU A 81 -4.89 15.45 2.78
CA LEU A 81 -3.72 14.78 3.31
C LEU A 81 -2.73 15.78 3.92
N ILE A 82 -2.36 16.85 3.18
CA ILE A 82 -1.43 17.88 3.65
C ILE A 82 -1.94 18.51 4.94
N ILE A 83 -3.21 18.91 4.98
CA ILE A 83 -3.84 19.51 6.16
C ILE A 83 -3.75 18.54 7.36
N THR A 84 -3.99 17.25 7.13
CA THR A 84 -3.93 16.22 8.18
C THR A 84 -2.50 15.98 8.65
N LEU A 85 -1.52 15.98 7.75
CA LEU A 85 -0.11 15.80 8.10
C LEU A 85 0.47 16.99 8.87
N ASN A 86 -0.03 18.20 8.64
CA ASN A 86 0.38 19.41 9.37
C ASN A 86 -0.18 19.49 10.79
N LYS A 87 -1.17 18.66 11.15
CA LYS A 87 -1.62 18.57 12.55
C LYS A 87 -0.57 17.86 13.39
N SER A 88 -0.44 18.25 14.66
CA SER A 88 0.44 17.57 15.60
C SER A 88 0.15 16.06 15.67
N SER A 89 1.19 15.27 15.85
CA SER A 89 1.04 13.83 16.06
C SER A 89 0.25 13.55 17.34
N PHE A 90 -0.63 12.58 17.28
CA PHE A 90 -1.43 12.17 18.44
C PHE A 90 -0.60 11.39 19.48
N ASN A 91 0.48 10.78 19.02
CA ASN A 91 1.42 9.98 19.81
C ASN A 91 2.81 10.00 19.15
N ASN A 92 3.78 9.32 19.77
CA ASN A 92 5.15 9.23 19.26
C ASN A 92 5.34 8.17 18.16
N LYS A 93 4.27 7.44 17.77
CA LYS A 93 4.37 6.43 16.71
C LYS A 93 4.55 7.08 15.33
N PRO A 94 5.20 6.39 14.40
CA PRO A 94 5.32 6.88 13.02
C PRO A 94 3.95 7.01 12.36
N ARG A 95 3.83 7.95 11.44
CA ARG A 95 2.64 8.15 10.61
C ARG A 95 2.89 7.58 9.23
N PHE A 96 1.95 6.80 8.74
CA PHE A 96 2.02 6.17 7.44
C PHE A 96 0.98 6.76 6.48
N VAL A 97 1.44 7.08 5.29
CA VAL A 97 0.61 7.51 4.17
C VAL A 97 0.69 6.44 3.09
N HIS A 98 -0.39 5.74 2.90
CA HIS A 98 -0.56 4.76 1.84
C HIS A 98 -1.34 5.39 0.68
N ILE A 99 -0.76 5.40 -0.51
CA ILE A 99 -1.46 5.88 -1.72
C ILE A 99 -1.43 4.75 -2.73
N ASP A 100 -2.58 4.13 -2.96
CA ASP A 100 -2.74 3.12 -3.99
C ASP A 100 -3.03 3.76 -5.35
N ASN A 101 -2.77 3.03 -6.43
CA ASN A 101 -3.08 3.44 -7.79
C ASN A 101 -2.51 4.83 -8.16
N ILE A 102 -1.26 5.12 -7.79
CA ILE A 102 -0.65 6.46 -8.01
C ILE A 102 -0.59 6.88 -9.47
N GLU A 103 -0.67 5.95 -10.41
CA GLU A 103 -0.76 6.21 -11.85
C GLU A 103 -2.03 6.96 -12.25
N PHE A 104 -3.02 7.03 -11.37
CA PHE A 104 -4.27 7.78 -11.56
C PHE A 104 -4.28 9.14 -10.84
N LEU A 105 -3.16 9.58 -10.28
CA LEU A 105 -2.99 10.95 -9.82
C LEU A 105 -3.06 11.90 -11.03
N ASN A 106 -3.95 12.90 -10.99
CA ASN A 106 -3.91 13.96 -11.99
C ASN A 106 -2.67 14.84 -11.78
N ILE A 107 -2.30 15.63 -12.79
CA ILE A 107 -1.06 16.43 -12.77
C ILE A 107 -0.99 17.39 -11.57
N ASN A 108 -2.10 17.97 -11.18
CA ASN A 108 -2.16 18.89 -10.04
C ASN A 108 -1.96 18.13 -8.71
N SER A 109 -2.53 16.93 -8.59
CA SER A 109 -2.34 16.04 -7.44
C SER A 109 -0.90 15.59 -7.31
N VAL A 110 -0.25 15.23 -8.44
CA VAL A 110 1.17 14.88 -8.43
C VAL A 110 2.02 16.05 -7.97
N ASN A 111 1.80 17.26 -8.51
CA ASN A 111 2.57 18.44 -8.13
C ASN A 111 2.40 18.82 -6.65
N ALA A 112 1.20 18.63 -6.09
CA ALA A 112 0.95 18.82 -4.66
C ALA A 112 1.66 17.76 -3.82
N LEU A 113 1.65 16.49 -4.25
CA LEU A 113 2.33 15.37 -3.58
C LEU A 113 3.85 15.55 -3.59
N LEU A 114 4.43 15.97 -4.71
CA LEU A 114 5.87 16.20 -4.84
C LEU A 114 6.40 17.18 -3.79
N LYS A 115 5.65 18.25 -3.49
CA LYS A 115 6.03 19.22 -2.44
C LYS A 115 6.19 18.58 -1.06
N ILE A 116 5.32 17.63 -0.70
CA ILE A 116 5.42 16.93 0.58
C ILE A 116 6.56 15.91 0.57
N LEU A 117 6.79 15.28 -0.59
CA LEU A 117 7.84 14.29 -0.73
C LEU A 117 9.24 14.92 -0.76
N GLU A 118 9.38 16.21 -1.09
CA GLU A 118 10.68 16.89 -1.06
C GLU A 118 11.20 17.04 0.38
N GLU A 119 10.35 17.49 1.29
CA GLU A 119 10.70 17.73 2.69
C GLU A 119 9.74 17.01 3.65
N PRO A 120 9.76 15.67 3.71
CA PRO A 120 8.89 14.96 4.62
C PRO A 120 9.37 15.15 6.07
N ASN A 121 8.43 15.32 6.98
CA ASN A 121 8.73 15.23 8.40
C ASN A 121 9.33 13.85 8.71
N ASN A 122 10.36 13.80 9.54
CA ASN A 122 11.13 12.58 9.83
C ASN A 122 10.31 11.39 10.35
N ASN A 123 9.13 11.64 10.90
CA ASN A 123 8.25 10.60 11.44
C ASN A 123 7.09 10.23 10.49
N ILE A 124 7.15 10.65 9.23
CA ILE A 124 6.15 10.33 8.20
C ILE A 124 6.77 9.41 7.15
N HIS A 125 6.09 8.30 6.87
CA HIS A 125 6.48 7.32 5.88
C HIS A 125 5.42 7.23 4.78
N PHE A 126 5.84 7.41 3.54
CA PHE A 126 4.99 7.27 2.36
C PHE A 126 5.20 5.88 1.74
N ILE A 127 4.12 5.15 1.52
CA ILE A 127 4.09 3.90 0.75
C ILE A 127 3.19 4.13 -0.45
N LEU A 128 3.81 4.27 -1.61
CA LEU A 128 3.16 4.53 -2.88
C LEU A 128 3.07 3.23 -3.67
N ILE A 129 1.93 2.96 -4.30
CA ILE A 129 1.72 1.73 -5.09
C ILE A 129 1.44 2.09 -6.54
N ASN A 130 2.25 1.51 -7.43
CA ASN A 130 2.10 1.61 -8.87
C ASN A 130 1.81 0.24 -9.49
N ASN A 131 0.74 0.14 -10.28
CA ASN A 131 0.32 -1.08 -10.95
C ASN A 131 0.95 -1.22 -12.35
N ASN A 132 2.28 -1.09 -12.40
CA ASN A 132 3.12 -1.26 -13.59
C ASN A 132 2.77 -0.30 -14.74
N LYS A 133 2.10 0.83 -14.44
CA LYS A 133 1.78 1.87 -15.41
C LYS A 133 2.83 2.99 -15.37
N ARG A 134 2.83 3.80 -16.42
CA ARG A 134 3.75 4.94 -16.52
C ARG A 134 3.37 6.01 -15.50
N ILE A 135 4.34 6.40 -14.68
CA ILE A 135 4.24 7.51 -13.73
C ILE A 135 5.30 8.57 -14.05
N LEU A 136 5.13 9.77 -13.51
CA LEU A 136 6.09 10.84 -13.75
C LEU A 136 7.49 10.48 -13.19
N PRO A 137 8.57 10.68 -13.98
CA PRO A 137 9.93 10.42 -13.53
C PRO A 137 10.30 11.18 -12.26
N THR A 138 9.77 12.38 -12.09
CA THR A 138 9.97 13.23 -10.90
C THR A 138 9.42 12.62 -9.62
N LEU A 139 8.32 11.87 -9.70
CA LEU A 139 7.78 11.12 -8.57
C LEU A 139 8.64 9.89 -8.26
N LYS A 140 9.01 9.15 -9.31
CA LYS A 140 9.83 7.95 -9.18
C LYS A 140 11.22 8.24 -8.60
N SER A 141 11.86 9.34 -8.99
CA SER A 141 13.21 9.71 -8.52
C SER A 141 13.29 10.10 -7.05
N ARG A 142 12.16 10.44 -6.43
CA ARG A 142 12.08 10.82 -5.01
C ARG A 142 11.79 9.67 -4.06
N CYS A 143 11.51 8.48 -4.61
CA CYS A 143 11.14 7.31 -3.82
C CYS A 143 12.16 6.18 -3.99
N LEU A 144 12.37 5.41 -2.93
CA LEU A 144 13.06 4.13 -3.05
C LEU A 144 12.11 3.13 -3.70
N ASN A 145 12.44 2.73 -4.94
CA ASN A 145 11.57 1.88 -5.74
C ASN A 145 11.90 0.40 -5.55
N PHE A 146 10.93 -0.36 -5.09
CA PHE A 146 10.95 -1.82 -5.03
C PHE A 146 10.08 -2.39 -6.13
N LYS A 147 10.68 -3.10 -7.06
CA LYS A 147 9.97 -3.80 -8.12
C LYS A 147 9.58 -5.18 -7.62
N ILE A 148 8.28 -5.41 -7.45
CA ILE A 148 7.72 -6.69 -7.01
C ILE A 148 7.28 -7.45 -8.26
N GLN A 149 7.75 -8.68 -8.38
CA GLN A 149 7.41 -9.58 -9.48
C GLN A 149 7.15 -10.97 -8.91
N LEU A 150 6.14 -11.64 -9.42
CA LEU A 150 5.90 -13.06 -9.18
C LEU A 150 6.11 -13.83 -10.49
N SER A 151 6.72 -14.98 -10.39
CA SER A 151 6.69 -15.93 -11.52
C SER A 151 5.29 -16.54 -11.63
N SER A 152 4.95 -17.07 -12.80
CA SER A 152 3.65 -17.73 -13.00
C SER A 152 3.43 -18.89 -12.00
N SER A 153 4.49 -19.64 -11.69
CA SER A 153 4.44 -20.72 -10.70
C SER A 153 4.13 -20.22 -9.28
N GLN A 154 4.78 -19.12 -8.85
CA GLN A 154 4.53 -18.49 -7.55
C GLN A 154 3.12 -17.91 -7.45
N SER A 155 2.67 -17.24 -8.52
CA SER A 155 1.32 -16.70 -8.60
C SER A 155 0.28 -17.79 -8.46
N PHE A 156 0.48 -18.91 -9.14
CA PHE A 156 -0.39 -20.08 -9.09
C PHE A 156 -0.42 -20.74 -7.70
N GLU A 157 0.74 -20.91 -7.08
CA GLU A 157 0.84 -21.46 -5.72
C GLU A 157 0.10 -20.59 -4.70
N ILE A 158 0.29 -19.28 -4.74
CA ILE A 158 -0.41 -18.33 -3.87
C ILE A 158 -1.93 -18.39 -4.10
N THR A 159 -2.37 -18.45 -5.36
CA THR A 159 -3.79 -18.56 -5.70
C THR A 159 -4.42 -19.83 -5.12
N ASN A 160 -3.75 -20.98 -5.24
CA ASN A 160 -4.21 -22.23 -4.65
C ASN A 160 -4.31 -22.14 -3.11
N GLN A 161 -3.34 -21.49 -2.46
CA GLN A 161 -3.38 -21.28 -1.01
C GLN A 161 -4.55 -20.39 -0.58
N ILE A 162 -4.84 -19.31 -1.33
CA ILE A 162 -5.94 -18.37 -1.03
C ILE A 162 -7.30 -19.07 -1.19
N LEU A 163 -7.47 -19.86 -2.22
CA LEU A 163 -8.75 -20.51 -2.54
C LEU A 163 -9.00 -21.78 -1.69
N ASN A 164 -8.00 -22.27 -0.94
CA ASN A 164 -8.04 -23.55 -0.22
C ASN A 164 -8.50 -24.73 -1.09
N ASP A 165 -8.40 -24.61 -2.42
CA ASP A 165 -8.90 -25.56 -3.40
C ASP A 165 -7.91 -25.77 -4.54
N ASN A 166 -8.11 -26.84 -5.29
CA ASN A 166 -7.31 -27.06 -6.47
C ASN A 166 -7.86 -26.18 -7.61
N PHE A 167 -7.22 -25.02 -7.78
CA PHE A 167 -7.57 -23.98 -8.77
C PHE A 167 -7.77 -24.58 -10.19
N MET A 168 -7.02 -25.62 -10.52
CA MET A 168 -7.16 -26.35 -11.79
C MET A 168 -8.56 -26.94 -12.01
N ASN A 169 -9.30 -27.23 -10.96
CA ASN A 169 -10.66 -27.79 -11.08
C ASN A 169 -11.73 -26.70 -11.30
N LEU A 170 -11.36 -25.41 -11.10
CA LEU A 170 -12.29 -24.28 -11.16
C LEU A 170 -12.18 -23.45 -12.44
N ILE A 171 -11.05 -23.53 -13.15
CA ILE A 171 -10.75 -22.66 -14.30
C ILE A 171 -10.25 -23.44 -15.49
N ASN A 172 -10.70 -23.07 -16.68
CA ASN A 172 -10.27 -23.65 -17.96
C ASN A 172 -8.78 -23.35 -18.20
N GLU A 173 -8.02 -24.31 -18.72
CA GLU A 173 -6.57 -24.19 -19.00
C GLU A 173 -6.19 -22.94 -19.80
N ASP A 174 -7.06 -22.51 -20.74
CA ASP A 174 -6.86 -21.30 -21.54
C ASP A 174 -6.85 -20.00 -20.70
N LEU A 175 -7.54 -19.98 -19.58
CA LEU A 175 -7.55 -18.82 -18.65
C LEU A 175 -6.32 -18.80 -17.75
N ILE A 176 -5.74 -19.95 -17.43
CA ILE A 176 -4.53 -20.06 -16.59
C ILE A 176 -3.34 -19.40 -17.30
N ASN A 177 -3.22 -19.56 -18.60
CA ASN A 177 -2.13 -18.98 -19.39
C ASN A 177 -2.22 -17.45 -19.52
N ASN A 178 -3.39 -16.87 -19.29
CA ASN A 178 -3.66 -15.42 -19.36
C ASN A 178 -3.79 -14.75 -17.98
N TYR A 179 -3.83 -15.54 -16.90
CA TYR A 179 -3.96 -15.00 -15.54
C TYR A 179 -2.57 -14.86 -14.91
N SER A 180 -2.12 -13.63 -14.72
CA SER A 180 -0.76 -13.35 -14.28
C SER A 180 -0.63 -13.05 -12.79
N THR A 181 -1.74 -12.82 -12.06
CA THR A 181 -1.70 -12.38 -10.67
C THR A 181 -2.74 -13.07 -9.78
N PRO A 182 -2.48 -13.24 -8.45
CA PRO A 182 -3.37 -13.88 -7.51
C PRO A 182 -4.64 -13.10 -7.16
N GLY A 183 -4.72 -11.81 -7.48
CA GLY A 183 -5.83 -10.94 -7.11
C GLY A 183 -6.20 -9.87 -8.13
#